data_9cbf83141dcfdeadb67fa45fee559aa1
#
_entry.id   9cbf83141dcfdeadb67fa45fee559aa1
#
_cell.length_a   1.000
_cell.length_b   1.000
_cell.length_c   1.000
_cell.angle_alpha   90.00
_cell.angle_beta   90.00
_cell.angle_gamma   90.00
#
_symmetry.space_group_name_H-M   'P 1'
#
loop_
_entity.id
_entity.type
_entity.pdbx_description
1 polymer ?
#
loop_
_entity_poly.entity_id
_entity_poly.type
_entity_poly.pdbx_seq_one_letter_code
_entity_poly.pdbx_strand_id
1 'polypeptide(L)'
;MSQQLSLLLLLLLPPGLLPVPGMEDPDFPHPGESLQPPPWACPWRCSCPQADVVDCAGLDLHVLPDNITREARYLSLQNNQLRELPYNELSRLSSLRTLNLHHNFISSEGLPDEAFESLGQLQHLYVAHNKLSVAPQFLPRSLRVADLAANQVTEIFPLTFGEKPALRSVYLHNNQLGNAGLPPNAFRGSEAITTLSLSSNRLSHLPPSLPTSLEQLHLQNNVISKVPRGALSHQTQLRELYLQHNQLTDSGLDATTFSKLRSLEYLDLSHNRLATVPAGLPKALTILHLGRNRIRQVEAARLRGVRGLRYLLLQHNELGATGLPAKALRPLRRLHALHLYGNQLERVPAALPRHLWALLMPHNHVAVLGARDLASTPGLAELNLAYNQLTSNRLTQVPVGLPGGLHTLHLQRNQLRALEPESWAGLGQLQELRLAHNRLRVGDIGPGTWHELQALQVLDLSHNELSFVPPDLPEALEELHLQGNRISHVGPDAFLSTPRLRALILRANRLHMTSIAEEAFLGLPHLRVVDTADNPEQVLVR
;
A
#
# COMPACT_ATOMS: atom_id res chain seq x y z
N MET A 1 9.77 4.24 14.17
CA MET A 1 10.13 4.65 12.81
C MET A 1 9.87 3.55 11.77
N SER A 2 10.12 2.29 12.03
CA SER A 2 9.90 1.19 11.06
C SER A 2 8.42 0.90 10.71
N GLN A 3 7.50 1.07 11.65
CA GLN A 3 6.07 0.82 11.41
C GLN A 3 5.39 1.88 10.53
N GLN A 4 5.87 3.12 10.58
CA GLN A 4 5.28 4.21 9.78
C GLN A 4 5.73 4.18 8.31
N LEU A 5 6.97 3.73 8.06
CA LEU A 5 7.43 3.49 6.69
C LEU A 5 6.70 2.31 6.03
N SER A 6 6.36 1.30 6.82
CA SER A 6 5.61 0.13 6.34
C SER A 6 4.19 0.50 5.88
N LEU A 7 3.53 1.42 6.60
CA LEU A 7 2.19 1.90 6.22
C LEU A 7 2.23 2.78 4.95
N LEU A 8 3.27 3.61 4.81
CA LEU A 8 3.45 4.46 3.62
C LEU A 8 3.76 3.62 2.37
N LEU A 9 4.54 2.56 2.51
CA LEU A 9 4.80 1.60 1.43
C LEU A 9 3.53 0.83 1.03
N LEU A 10 2.68 0.47 1.99
CA LEU A 10 1.39 -0.18 1.74
C LEU A 10 0.41 0.72 0.99
N LEU A 11 0.46 2.05 1.23
CA LEU A 11 -0.38 3.03 0.54
C LEU A 11 0.07 3.32 -0.89
N LEU A 12 1.31 2.94 -1.25
CA LEU A 12 1.87 3.13 -2.60
C LEU A 12 1.74 1.88 -3.48
N LEU A 13 1.26 0.76 -2.94
CA LEU A 13 1.05 -0.46 -3.72
C LEU A 13 -0.20 -0.34 -4.61
N PRO A 14 -0.15 -0.90 -5.83
CA PRO A 14 -1.32 -0.95 -6.69
C PRO A 14 -2.46 -1.72 -6.01
N PRO A 15 -3.73 -1.33 -6.26
CA PRO A 15 -4.88 -2.01 -5.68
C PRO A 15 -4.91 -3.49 -6.11
N GLY A 16 -5.01 -4.36 -5.13
CA GLY A 16 -4.98 -5.82 -5.33
C GLY A 16 -3.79 -6.53 -4.70
N LEU A 17 -2.77 -5.77 -4.23
CA LEU A 17 -1.57 -6.33 -3.60
C LEU A 17 -1.47 -6.04 -2.09
N LEU A 18 -2.50 -5.48 -1.48
CA LEU A 18 -2.55 -5.41 -0.02
C LEU A 18 -2.73 -6.84 0.51
N PRO A 19 -1.78 -7.38 1.24
CA PRO A 19 -2.05 -8.62 1.95
C PRO A 19 -3.24 -8.38 2.88
N VAL A 20 -4.22 -9.23 2.80
CA VAL A 20 -5.29 -9.27 3.81
C VAL A 20 -4.58 -9.44 5.15
N PRO A 21 -4.72 -8.50 6.12
CA PRO A 21 -4.00 -8.64 7.37
C PRO A 21 -4.43 -9.92 8.07
N GLY A 22 -3.45 -10.80 8.29
CA GLY A 22 -3.55 -11.86 9.25
C GLY A 22 -4.31 -13.12 8.89
N MET A 23 -4.10 -13.65 7.68
CA MET A 23 -4.07 -15.10 7.54
C MET A 23 -2.64 -15.56 7.80
N GLU A 24 -2.22 -15.50 9.04
CA GLU A 24 -1.26 -16.49 9.51
C GLU A 24 -2.03 -17.80 9.44
N ASP A 25 -1.66 -18.67 8.52
CA ASP A 25 -2.06 -20.07 8.61
C ASP A 25 -1.78 -20.50 10.04
N PRO A 26 -2.80 -20.99 10.78
CA PRO A 26 -2.51 -21.57 12.08
C PRO A 26 -1.41 -22.61 11.82
N ASP A 27 -0.30 -22.51 12.53
CA ASP A 27 0.93 -23.26 12.37
C ASP A 27 0.70 -24.68 11.84
N PHE A 28 0.69 -24.82 10.50
CA PHE A 28 0.92 -26.11 9.90
C PHE A 28 2.37 -26.47 10.21
N PRO A 29 2.62 -27.53 10.94
CA PRO A 29 3.99 -27.95 11.16
C PRO A 29 4.62 -28.15 9.79
N HIS A 30 5.71 -27.44 9.53
CA HIS A 30 6.53 -27.67 8.35
C HIS A 30 6.82 -29.17 8.24
N PRO A 31 6.84 -29.76 7.05
CA PRO A 31 7.17 -31.17 6.89
C PRO A 31 8.58 -31.41 7.43
N GLY A 32 8.64 -31.76 8.70
CA GLY A 32 9.86 -32.19 9.37
C GLY A 32 10.22 -33.58 8.87
N GLU A 33 11.47 -33.76 8.51
CA GLU A 33 12.07 -35.00 8.06
C GLU A 33 11.90 -36.12 9.11
N SER A 34 10.80 -36.85 9.04
CA SER A 34 10.69 -38.12 9.71
C SER A 34 10.70 -39.22 8.66
N LEU A 35 11.79 -39.98 8.59
CA LEU A 35 11.95 -41.12 7.70
C LEU A 35 11.18 -42.38 8.19
N GLN A 36 10.47 -42.29 9.30
CA GLN A 36 9.68 -43.39 9.84
C GLN A 36 8.18 -43.13 9.63
N PRO A 37 7.39 -44.17 9.27
CA PRO A 37 5.95 -44.00 9.16
C PRO A 37 5.38 -43.64 10.55
N PRO A 38 4.35 -42.74 10.61
CA PRO A 38 3.75 -42.36 11.88
C PRO A 38 3.11 -43.55 12.56
N PRO A 39 3.13 -43.61 13.93
CA PRO A 39 2.56 -44.73 14.70
C PRO A 39 1.02 -44.78 14.65
N TRP A 40 0.35 -43.83 14.02
CA TRP A 40 -1.09 -43.72 13.84
C TRP A 40 -1.48 -43.86 12.37
N ALA A 41 -2.75 -44.16 12.14
CA ALA A 41 -3.30 -44.25 10.78
C ALA A 41 -3.20 -42.93 10.02
N CYS A 42 -2.66 -42.97 8.81
CA CYS A 42 -2.55 -41.83 7.91
C CYS A 42 -2.98 -42.25 6.51
N PRO A 43 -3.80 -41.46 5.81
CA PRO A 43 -4.16 -41.76 4.42
C PRO A 43 -2.92 -41.86 3.52
N TRP A 44 -3.00 -42.73 2.53
CA TRP A 44 -1.90 -42.92 1.58
C TRP A 44 -1.48 -41.61 0.90
N ARG A 45 -0.21 -41.36 0.82
CA ARG A 45 0.43 -40.13 0.30
C ARG A 45 0.27 -38.89 1.17
N CYS A 46 -0.61 -38.86 2.14
CA CYS A 46 -0.75 -37.72 3.07
C CYS A 46 0.36 -37.74 4.12
N SER A 47 0.59 -36.59 4.72
CA SER A 47 1.49 -36.42 5.86
C SER A 47 0.68 -36.26 7.14
N CYS A 48 1.01 -36.99 8.17
CA CYS A 48 0.35 -36.94 9.49
C CYS A 48 1.40 -36.72 10.58
N PRO A 49 1.89 -35.49 10.76
CA PRO A 49 2.95 -35.22 11.75
C PRO A 49 2.49 -35.42 13.19
N GLN A 50 1.17 -35.38 13.42
CA GLN A 50 0.53 -35.68 14.72
C GLN A 50 -0.70 -36.55 14.47
N ALA A 51 -1.18 -37.23 15.52
CA ALA A 51 -2.31 -38.14 15.41
C ALA A 51 -3.62 -37.50 14.95
N ASP A 52 -3.78 -36.20 15.23
CA ASP A 52 -4.95 -35.40 14.92
C ASP A 52 -4.75 -34.43 13.76
N VAL A 53 -3.59 -34.46 13.09
CA VAL A 53 -3.24 -33.59 11.97
C VAL A 53 -3.07 -34.42 10.70
N VAL A 54 -3.87 -34.13 9.67
CA VAL A 54 -3.84 -34.81 8.37
C VAL A 54 -3.61 -33.76 7.29
N ASP A 55 -2.46 -33.83 6.62
CA ASP A 55 -2.10 -32.95 5.52
C ASP A 55 -2.04 -33.73 4.21
N CYS A 56 -3.02 -33.49 3.35
CA CYS A 56 -3.13 -34.09 2.02
C CYS A 56 -3.03 -33.03 0.91
N ALA A 57 -2.33 -31.93 1.15
CA ALA A 57 -2.19 -30.82 0.21
C ALA A 57 -1.34 -31.20 -1.01
N GLY A 58 -1.76 -30.74 -2.20
CA GLY A 58 -0.96 -30.83 -3.41
C GLY A 58 -0.70 -32.24 -3.93
N LEU A 59 -1.64 -33.18 -3.72
CA LEU A 59 -1.49 -34.59 -4.07
C LEU A 59 -2.26 -35.00 -5.34
N ASP A 60 -2.81 -34.03 -6.08
CA ASP A 60 -3.61 -34.30 -7.28
C ASP A 60 -4.83 -35.19 -7.01
N LEU A 61 -5.45 -35.04 -5.85
CA LEU A 61 -6.61 -35.82 -5.43
C LEU A 61 -7.88 -35.37 -6.15
N HIS A 62 -8.63 -36.33 -6.69
CA HIS A 62 -9.95 -36.09 -7.33
C HIS A 62 -11.12 -36.41 -6.40
N VAL A 63 -10.89 -37.20 -5.36
CA VAL A 63 -11.88 -37.59 -4.36
C VAL A 63 -11.26 -37.51 -2.97
N LEU A 64 -12.10 -37.49 -1.95
CA LEU A 64 -11.66 -37.53 -0.57
C LEU A 64 -10.82 -38.81 -0.33
N PRO A 65 -9.67 -38.72 0.34
CA PRO A 65 -8.88 -39.90 0.67
C PRO A 65 -9.61 -40.82 1.64
N ASP A 66 -9.41 -42.13 1.47
CA ASP A 66 -9.85 -43.12 2.45
C ASP A 66 -9.00 -43.04 3.72
N ASN A 67 -9.54 -43.56 4.83
CA ASN A 67 -8.82 -43.72 6.10
C ASN A 67 -8.42 -42.40 6.79
N ILE A 68 -9.16 -41.32 6.61
CA ILE A 68 -9.02 -40.14 7.46
C ILE A 68 -9.56 -40.49 8.84
N THR A 69 -8.73 -40.33 9.87
CA THR A 69 -9.11 -40.65 11.24
C THR A 69 -10.26 -39.77 11.74
N ARG A 70 -11.17 -40.38 12.51
CA ARG A 70 -12.26 -39.61 13.17
C ARG A 70 -11.73 -38.62 14.22
N GLU A 71 -10.52 -38.80 14.68
CA GLU A 71 -9.85 -37.98 15.69
C GLU A 71 -9.17 -36.76 15.07
N ALA A 72 -9.19 -36.63 13.73
CA ALA A 72 -8.60 -35.50 13.04
C ALA A 72 -9.24 -34.19 13.51
N ARG A 73 -8.42 -33.28 14.01
CA ARG A 73 -8.77 -31.91 14.35
C ARG A 73 -8.40 -30.94 13.23
N TYR A 74 -7.43 -31.31 12.44
CA TYR A 74 -6.85 -30.51 11.38
C TYR A 74 -6.77 -31.35 10.11
N LEU A 75 -7.44 -30.91 9.05
CA LEU A 75 -7.42 -31.57 7.76
C LEU A 75 -7.17 -30.53 6.65
N SER A 76 -6.09 -30.72 5.91
CA SER A 76 -5.80 -29.94 4.71
C SER A 76 -5.95 -30.81 3.47
N LEU A 77 -6.78 -30.32 2.55
CA LEU A 77 -6.99 -30.88 1.22
C LEU A 77 -6.73 -29.81 0.15
N GLN A 78 -6.00 -28.75 0.49
CA GLN A 78 -5.74 -27.63 -0.44
C GLN A 78 -4.93 -28.08 -1.66
N ASN A 79 -5.08 -27.33 -2.76
CA ASN A 79 -4.35 -27.58 -4.01
C ASN A 79 -4.54 -29.00 -4.55
N ASN A 80 -5.76 -29.47 -4.57
CA ASN A 80 -6.15 -30.73 -5.21
C ASN A 80 -7.16 -30.46 -6.33
N GLN A 81 -7.84 -31.48 -6.81
CA GLN A 81 -8.84 -31.41 -7.89
C GLN A 81 -10.20 -31.95 -7.42
N LEU A 82 -10.53 -31.76 -6.15
CA LEU A 82 -11.81 -32.17 -5.61
C LEU A 82 -12.95 -31.38 -6.24
N ARG A 83 -14.02 -32.08 -6.66
CA ARG A 83 -15.22 -31.47 -7.24
C ARG A 83 -16.42 -31.55 -6.32
N GLU A 84 -16.41 -32.46 -5.38
CA GLU A 84 -17.50 -32.69 -4.45
C GLU A 84 -16.99 -33.17 -3.10
N LEU A 85 -17.81 -33.01 -2.07
CA LEU A 85 -17.57 -33.52 -0.71
C LEU A 85 -18.76 -34.38 -0.31
N PRO A 86 -18.60 -35.72 -0.25
CA PRO A 86 -19.67 -36.60 0.17
C PRO A 86 -20.06 -36.36 1.64
N TYR A 87 -21.35 -36.12 1.87
CA TYR A 87 -21.84 -35.83 3.22
C TYR A 87 -21.50 -36.92 4.24
N ASN A 88 -21.71 -38.19 3.89
CA ASN A 88 -21.51 -39.31 4.81
C ASN A 88 -20.04 -39.48 5.23
N GLU A 89 -19.10 -39.18 4.35
CA GLU A 89 -17.67 -39.25 4.65
C GLU A 89 -17.22 -38.06 5.49
N LEU A 90 -17.69 -36.86 5.15
CA LEU A 90 -17.31 -35.64 5.86
C LEU A 90 -17.95 -35.59 7.27
N SER A 91 -19.22 -35.95 7.41
CA SER A 91 -19.93 -35.92 8.69
C SER A 91 -19.33 -36.83 9.76
N ARG A 92 -18.60 -37.86 9.35
CA ARG A 92 -17.88 -38.76 10.22
C ARG A 92 -16.73 -38.08 10.99
N LEU A 93 -16.19 -36.98 10.42
CA LEU A 93 -15.02 -36.27 10.97
C LEU A 93 -15.46 -35.21 12.00
N SER A 94 -16.21 -35.63 13.00
CA SER A 94 -16.85 -34.74 13.98
C SER A 94 -15.90 -33.99 14.91
N SER A 95 -14.63 -34.36 14.95
CA SER A 95 -13.60 -33.68 15.76
C SER A 95 -12.89 -32.55 15.03
N LEU A 96 -13.18 -32.32 13.75
CA LEU A 96 -12.52 -31.27 12.96
C LEU A 96 -12.71 -29.90 13.58
N ARG A 97 -11.63 -29.18 13.71
CA ARG A 97 -11.54 -27.76 14.09
C ARG A 97 -11.14 -26.90 12.92
N THR A 98 -10.27 -27.37 12.05
CA THR A 98 -9.82 -26.68 10.84
C THR A 98 -9.96 -27.59 9.63
N LEU A 99 -10.65 -27.11 8.60
CA LEU A 99 -10.79 -27.76 7.32
C LEU A 99 -10.34 -26.80 6.22
N ASN A 100 -9.26 -27.16 5.54
CA ASN A 100 -8.72 -26.36 4.44
C ASN A 100 -8.98 -27.06 3.10
N LEU A 101 -9.86 -26.43 2.30
CA LEU A 101 -10.27 -26.88 0.97
C LEU A 101 -9.90 -25.86 -0.11
N HIS A 102 -8.97 -24.94 0.15
CA HIS A 102 -8.55 -23.93 -0.80
C HIS A 102 -8.03 -24.55 -2.10
N HIS A 103 -8.27 -23.87 -3.22
CA HIS A 103 -7.76 -24.28 -4.53
C HIS A 103 -8.15 -25.71 -4.91
N ASN A 104 -9.43 -25.98 -4.94
CA ASN A 104 -10.05 -27.17 -5.52
C ASN A 104 -11.04 -26.74 -6.61
N PHE A 105 -11.90 -27.65 -7.04
CA PHE A 105 -12.93 -27.41 -8.04
C PHE A 105 -14.34 -27.69 -7.49
N ILE A 106 -14.53 -27.50 -6.18
CA ILE A 106 -15.81 -27.82 -5.52
C ILE A 106 -16.87 -26.86 -6.01
N SER A 107 -17.95 -27.42 -6.56
CA SER A 107 -19.15 -26.68 -6.97
C SER A 107 -20.21 -26.71 -5.88
N SER A 108 -21.19 -25.82 -5.96
CA SER A 108 -22.34 -25.85 -5.05
C SER A 108 -23.17 -27.14 -5.20
N GLU A 109 -23.21 -27.72 -6.39
CA GLU A 109 -23.85 -29.02 -6.64
C GLU A 109 -23.11 -30.16 -5.96
N GLY A 110 -21.77 -30.07 -5.86
CA GLY A 110 -20.93 -31.05 -5.19
C GLY A 110 -20.85 -30.87 -3.68
N LEU A 111 -21.53 -29.86 -3.13
CA LEU A 111 -21.50 -29.52 -1.72
C LEU A 111 -22.95 -29.49 -1.18
N PRO A 112 -23.44 -30.58 -0.55
CA PRO A 112 -24.78 -30.58 0.06
C PRO A 112 -24.94 -29.45 1.08
N ASP A 113 -26.13 -28.88 1.19
CA ASP A 113 -26.43 -27.78 2.08
C ASP A 113 -26.01 -28.04 3.54
N GLU A 114 -26.10 -29.27 3.98
CA GLU A 114 -25.77 -29.70 5.34
C GLU A 114 -24.33 -30.23 5.48
N ALA A 115 -23.49 -30.09 4.45
CA ALA A 115 -22.16 -30.72 4.41
C ALA A 115 -21.29 -30.38 5.64
N PHE A 116 -21.35 -29.17 6.13
CA PHE A 116 -20.54 -28.70 7.26
C PHE A 116 -21.32 -28.60 8.57
N GLU A 117 -22.65 -28.64 8.53
CA GLU A 117 -23.50 -28.41 9.70
C GLU A 117 -23.23 -29.39 10.84
N SER A 118 -22.97 -30.65 10.50
CA SER A 118 -22.68 -31.71 11.46
C SER A 118 -21.30 -31.60 12.14
N LEU A 119 -20.42 -30.74 11.62
CA LEU A 119 -19.09 -30.53 12.17
C LEU A 119 -19.15 -29.53 13.33
N GLY A 120 -19.70 -29.97 14.46
CA GLY A 120 -20.04 -29.10 15.60
C GLY A 120 -18.85 -28.48 16.34
N GLN A 121 -17.62 -28.87 16.04
CA GLN A 121 -16.40 -28.30 16.59
C GLN A 121 -15.58 -27.50 15.59
N LEU A 122 -16.08 -27.37 14.35
CA LEU A 122 -15.35 -26.65 13.30
C LEU A 122 -15.24 -25.16 13.62
N GLN A 123 -14.00 -24.65 13.65
CA GLN A 123 -13.67 -23.27 13.96
C GLN A 123 -13.18 -22.51 12.73
N HIS A 124 -12.45 -23.16 11.84
CA HIS A 124 -11.84 -22.54 10.66
C HIS A 124 -12.23 -23.34 9.41
N LEU A 125 -12.94 -22.68 8.50
CA LEU A 125 -13.33 -23.26 7.23
C LEU A 125 -12.76 -22.40 6.10
N TYR A 126 -11.90 -23.01 5.27
CA TYR A 126 -11.26 -22.38 4.12
C TYR A 126 -11.71 -23.07 2.83
N VAL A 127 -12.52 -22.39 2.05
CA VAL A 127 -13.07 -22.90 0.77
C VAL A 127 -12.80 -21.90 -0.37
N ALA A 128 -11.79 -21.04 -0.24
CA ALA A 128 -11.45 -20.07 -1.26
C ALA A 128 -10.90 -20.75 -2.53
N HIS A 129 -11.05 -20.07 -3.67
CA HIS A 129 -10.61 -20.57 -4.98
C HIS A 129 -11.22 -21.92 -5.34
N ASN A 130 -12.51 -22.01 -5.23
CA ASN A 130 -13.33 -23.13 -5.70
C ASN A 130 -14.34 -22.66 -6.76
N LYS A 131 -15.40 -23.39 -6.99
CA LYS A 131 -16.42 -23.14 -8.01
C LYS A 131 -17.82 -22.97 -7.43
N LEU A 132 -17.93 -22.53 -6.17
CA LEU A 132 -19.22 -22.31 -5.55
C LEU A 132 -20.00 -21.20 -6.27
N SER A 133 -21.25 -21.45 -6.61
CA SER A 133 -22.18 -20.48 -7.21
C SER A 133 -23.10 -19.83 -6.18
N VAL A 134 -23.34 -20.50 -5.07
CA VAL A 134 -24.02 -20.00 -3.88
C VAL A 134 -23.24 -20.44 -2.64
N ALA A 135 -23.39 -19.71 -1.55
CA ALA A 135 -22.81 -20.14 -0.28
C ALA A 135 -23.58 -21.34 0.30
N PRO A 136 -22.93 -22.20 1.10
CA PRO A 136 -23.68 -23.21 1.85
C PRO A 136 -24.77 -22.58 2.69
N GLN A 137 -25.97 -23.16 2.65
CA GLN A 137 -27.11 -22.61 3.38
C GLN A 137 -26.88 -22.64 4.89
N PHE A 138 -26.24 -23.69 5.38
CA PHE A 138 -25.96 -23.89 6.80
C PHE A 138 -24.47 -24.07 7.06
N LEU A 139 -23.95 -23.35 8.04
CA LEU A 139 -22.60 -23.52 8.55
C LEU A 139 -22.67 -23.75 10.08
N PRO A 140 -21.66 -24.42 10.69
CA PRO A 140 -21.68 -24.70 12.11
C PRO A 140 -21.64 -23.43 12.97
N ARG A 141 -22.33 -23.45 14.09
CA ARG A 141 -22.31 -22.35 15.09
C ARG A 141 -20.95 -22.15 15.74
N SER A 142 -20.09 -23.12 15.70
CA SER A 142 -18.74 -23.09 16.26
C SER A 142 -17.74 -22.28 15.43
N LEU A 143 -18.07 -21.91 14.20
CA LEU A 143 -17.17 -21.19 13.29
C LEU A 143 -16.66 -19.90 13.90
N ARG A 144 -15.35 -19.68 13.74
CA ARG A 144 -14.63 -18.44 14.01
C ARG A 144 -14.19 -17.73 12.74
N VAL A 145 -13.78 -18.49 11.73
CA VAL A 145 -13.34 -17.98 10.44
C VAL A 145 -14.02 -18.75 9.33
N ALA A 146 -14.65 -18.03 8.39
CA ALA A 146 -15.20 -18.60 7.18
C ALA A 146 -14.62 -17.87 5.97
N ASP A 147 -13.88 -18.59 5.13
CA ASP A 147 -13.28 -18.06 3.91
C ASP A 147 -13.89 -18.72 2.68
N LEU A 148 -14.75 -17.96 1.98
CA LEU A 148 -15.41 -18.34 0.74
C LEU A 148 -14.95 -17.45 -0.43
N ALA A 149 -13.81 -16.79 -0.29
CA ALA A 149 -13.29 -15.87 -1.30
C ALA A 149 -12.98 -16.56 -2.62
N ALA A 150 -12.95 -15.79 -3.71
CA ALA A 150 -12.56 -16.27 -5.03
C ALA A 150 -13.34 -17.50 -5.50
N ASN A 151 -14.64 -17.46 -5.32
CA ASN A 151 -15.61 -18.36 -5.91
C ASN A 151 -16.47 -17.59 -6.93
N GLN A 152 -17.66 -18.06 -7.20
CA GLN A 152 -18.64 -17.42 -8.09
C GLN A 152 -19.97 -17.18 -7.36
N VAL A 153 -19.89 -16.95 -6.05
CA VAL A 153 -21.05 -16.84 -5.17
C VAL A 153 -21.88 -15.61 -5.53
N THR A 154 -23.14 -15.83 -5.85
CA THR A 154 -24.13 -14.78 -6.15
C THR A 154 -25.08 -14.53 -4.99
N GLU A 155 -25.16 -15.43 -4.03
CA GLU A 155 -26.14 -15.41 -2.95
C GLU A 155 -25.60 -16.08 -1.69
N ILE A 156 -25.90 -15.49 -0.53
CA ILE A 156 -25.75 -16.11 0.79
C ILE A 156 -27.13 -16.22 1.46
N PHE A 157 -27.23 -17.03 2.48
CA PHE A 157 -28.50 -17.32 3.16
C PHE A 157 -28.47 -16.85 4.62
N PRO A 158 -29.62 -16.70 5.29
CA PRO A 158 -29.65 -16.17 6.66
C PRO A 158 -28.84 -16.96 7.68
N LEU A 159 -28.79 -18.30 7.54
CA LEU A 159 -28.04 -19.17 8.45
C LEU A 159 -26.64 -19.54 7.96
N THR A 160 -26.21 -18.98 6.85
CA THR A 160 -24.81 -19.11 6.41
C THR A 160 -23.88 -18.45 7.45
N PHE A 161 -24.12 -17.20 7.77
CA PHE A 161 -23.33 -16.43 8.72
C PHE A 161 -24.13 -15.88 9.91
N GLY A 162 -25.45 -16.09 9.91
CA GLY A 162 -26.30 -15.70 11.03
C GLY A 162 -26.23 -16.68 12.20
N GLU A 163 -26.55 -16.20 13.38
CA GLU A 163 -26.62 -16.98 14.64
C GLU A 163 -25.33 -17.74 14.98
N LYS A 164 -24.18 -17.11 14.77
CA LYS A 164 -22.85 -17.67 15.01
C LYS A 164 -22.09 -16.83 16.04
N PRO A 165 -22.23 -17.15 17.33
CA PRO A 165 -21.69 -16.29 18.40
C PRO A 165 -20.15 -16.23 18.45
N ALA A 166 -19.47 -17.23 17.88
CA ALA A 166 -18.02 -17.28 17.85
C ALA A 166 -17.39 -16.73 16.54
N LEU A 167 -18.20 -16.44 15.54
CA LEU A 167 -17.72 -16.01 14.23
C LEU A 167 -17.09 -14.63 14.31
N ARG A 168 -15.82 -14.51 13.87
CA ARG A 168 -15.03 -13.28 13.89
C ARG A 168 -14.65 -12.75 12.54
N SER A 169 -14.38 -13.63 11.57
CA SER A 169 -13.88 -13.23 10.26
C SER A 169 -14.65 -13.93 9.16
N VAL A 170 -15.16 -13.12 8.22
CA VAL A 170 -15.89 -13.60 7.03
C VAL A 170 -15.25 -13.01 5.79
N TYR A 171 -14.79 -13.86 4.89
CA TYR A 171 -14.16 -13.47 3.63
C TYR A 171 -15.01 -13.93 2.47
N LEU A 172 -15.58 -12.97 1.74
CA LEU A 172 -16.42 -13.17 0.56
C LEU A 172 -15.92 -12.39 -0.64
N HIS A 173 -14.68 -11.91 -0.61
CA HIS A 173 -14.12 -11.14 -1.71
C HIS A 173 -13.91 -11.99 -2.96
N ASN A 174 -13.87 -11.32 -4.12
CA ASN A 174 -13.73 -11.97 -5.42
C ASN A 174 -14.83 -12.99 -5.71
N ASN A 175 -16.06 -12.60 -5.45
CA ASN A 175 -17.27 -13.34 -5.83
C ASN A 175 -18.13 -12.49 -6.78
N GLN A 176 -19.39 -12.81 -6.89
CA GLN A 176 -20.35 -12.11 -7.76
C GLN A 176 -21.59 -11.66 -6.98
N LEU A 177 -21.41 -11.34 -5.70
CA LEU A 177 -22.49 -10.89 -4.83
C LEU A 177 -22.99 -9.51 -5.26
N GLY A 178 -24.29 -9.41 -5.55
CA GLY A 178 -25.02 -8.17 -5.63
C GLY A 178 -25.83 -7.94 -4.35
N ASN A 179 -26.45 -6.78 -4.21
CA ASN A 179 -27.26 -6.47 -3.03
C ASN A 179 -28.43 -7.44 -2.84
N ALA A 180 -29.02 -7.94 -3.94
CA ALA A 180 -30.10 -8.92 -3.89
C ALA A 180 -29.66 -10.27 -3.31
N GLY A 181 -28.36 -10.60 -3.40
CA GLY A 181 -27.79 -11.83 -2.85
C GLY A 181 -27.46 -11.78 -1.36
N LEU A 182 -27.60 -10.61 -0.73
CA LEU A 182 -27.37 -10.40 0.70
C LEU A 182 -28.71 -10.20 1.42
N PRO A 183 -29.24 -11.20 2.14
CA PRO A 183 -30.49 -11.02 2.86
C PRO A 183 -30.33 -10.00 4.01
N PRO A 184 -31.40 -9.28 4.38
CA PRO A 184 -31.31 -8.27 5.42
C PRO A 184 -30.84 -8.77 6.79
N ASN A 185 -31.06 -10.07 7.04
CA ASN A 185 -30.69 -10.73 8.29
C ASN A 185 -29.45 -11.63 8.16
N ALA A 186 -28.61 -11.37 7.16
CA ALA A 186 -27.43 -12.21 6.83
C ALA A 186 -26.48 -12.44 8.02
N PHE A 187 -26.36 -11.47 8.91
CA PHE A 187 -25.44 -11.53 10.05
C PHE A 187 -26.14 -11.46 11.41
N ARG A 188 -27.46 -11.58 11.42
CA ARG A 188 -28.25 -11.50 12.64
C ARG A 188 -27.85 -12.58 13.65
N GLY A 189 -27.57 -12.18 14.89
CA GLY A 189 -27.15 -13.10 15.95
C GLY A 189 -25.65 -13.41 15.95
N SER A 190 -24.90 -12.87 15.01
CA SER A 190 -23.45 -13.04 14.92
C SER A 190 -22.76 -11.74 15.37
N GLU A 191 -22.68 -11.55 16.69
CA GLU A 191 -22.31 -10.28 17.31
C GLU A 191 -20.82 -10.14 17.61
N ALA A 192 -20.00 -11.11 17.17
CA ALA A 192 -18.55 -11.11 17.36
C ALA A 192 -17.76 -10.86 16.08
N ILE A 193 -18.42 -10.64 14.94
CA ILE A 193 -17.73 -10.42 13.66
C ILE A 193 -16.98 -9.11 13.69
N THR A 194 -15.64 -9.18 13.58
CA THR A 194 -14.77 -8.02 13.58
C THR A 194 -14.23 -7.70 12.18
N THR A 195 -14.11 -8.69 11.31
CA THR A 195 -13.62 -8.53 9.94
C THR A 195 -14.62 -9.08 8.94
N LEU A 196 -15.04 -8.24 8.00
CA LEU A 196 -15.90 -8.64 6.89
C LEU A 196 -15.32 -8.11 5.59
N SER A 197 -15.01 -9.01 4.65
CA SER A 197 -14.55 -8.64 3.32
C SER A 197 -15.60 -8.99 2.27
N LEU A 198 -16.13 -7.95 1.61
CA LEU A 198 -17.03 -8.03 0.47
C LEU A 198 -16.41 -7.38 -0.78
N SER A 199 -15.10 -7.20 -0.80
CA SER A 199 -14.42 -6.55 -1.90
C SER A 199 -14.51 -7.35 -3.19
N SER A 200 -14.40 -6.68 -4.34
CA SER A 200 -14.42 -7.32 -5.65
C SER A 200 -15.68 -8.18 -5.88
N ASN A 201 -16.82 -7.60 -5.60
CA ASN A 201 -18.15 -8.14 -5.87
C ASN A 201 -18.93 -7.17 -6.79
N ARG A 202 -20.24 -7.22 -6.77
CA ARG A 202 -21.14 -6.42 -7.62
C ARG A 202 -22.13 -5.58 -6.82
N LEU A 203 -21.77 -5.14 -5.63
CA LEU A 203 -22.62 -4.30 -4.81
C LEU A 203 -22.79 -2.93 -5.45
N SER A 204 -24.03 -2.44 -5.52
CA SER A 204 -24.37 -1.11 -6.05
C SER A 204 -24.59 -0.05 -4.96
N HIS A 205 -24.81 -0.49 -3.74
CA HIS A 205 -24.90 0.36 -2.56
C HIS A 205 -24.38 -0.40 -1.35
N LEU A 206 -24.06 0.34 -0.28
CA LEU A 206 -23.60 -0.27 0.94
C LEU A 206 -24.71 -1.11 1.57
N PRO A 207 -24.46 -2.39 1.91
CA PRO A 207 -25.50 -3.25 2.46
C PRO A 207 -26.01 -2.73 3.79
N PRO A 208 -27.33 -2.80 4.05
CA PRO A 208 -27.89 -2.50 5.36
C PRO A 208 -27.62 -3.64 6.36
N SER A 209 -27.81 -3.37 7.62
CA SER A 209 -27.77 -4.36 8.72
C SER A 209 -26.46 -5.13 8.84
N LEU A 210 -25.33 -4.41 8.63
CA LEU A 210 -24.00 -4.96 8.89
C LEU A 210 -23.77 -5.20 10.38
N PRO A 211 -22.89 -6.15 10.76
CA PRO A 211 -22.59 -6.39 12.17
C PRO A 211 -22.13 -5.13 12.90
N THR A 212 -22.64 -4.90 14.10
CA THR A 212 -22.26 -3.74 14.93
C THR A 212 -20.89 -3.89 15.59
N SER A 213 -20.36 -5.09 15.61
CA SER A 213 -19.04 -5.43 16.14
C SER A 213 -17.88 -5.20 15.18
N LEU A 214 -18.15 -4.85 13.91
CA LEU A 214 -17.12 -4.69 12.88
C LEU A 214 -16.04 -3.70 13.30
N GLU A 215 -14.80 -4.11 13.10
CA GLU A 215 -13.60 -3.29 13.21
C GLU A 215 -12.97 -3.02 11.84
N GLN A 216 -13.09 -3.95 10.89
CA GLN A 216 -12.59 -3.83 9.52
C GLN A 216 -13.68 -4.21 8.53
N LEU A 217 -13.98 -3.33 7.61
CA LEU A 217 -14.96 -3.55 6.54
C LEU A 217 -14.34 -3.26 5.18
N HIS A 218 -14.24 -4.27 4.35
CA HIS A 218 -13.67 -4.20 3.00
C HIS A 218 -14.79 -4.24 1.97
N LEU A 219 -15.00 -3.12 1.28
CA LEU A 219 -16.00 -2.94 0.23
C LEU A 219 -15.40 -2.42 -1.08
N GLN A 220 -14.08 -2.42 -1.21
CA GLN A 220 -13.40 -1.95 -2.40
C GLN A 220 -13.68 -2.81 -3.62
N ASN A 221 -13.52 -2.23 -4.81
CA ASN A 221 -13.74 -2.90 -6.11
C ASN A 221 -15.16 -3.46 -6.27
N ASN A 222 -16.14 -2.68 -5.91
CA ASN A 222 -17.54 -2.91 -6.25
C ASN A 222 -18.02 -1.83 -7.22
N VAL A 223 -19.32 -1.66 -7.36
CA VAL A 223 -19.93 -0.58 -8.15
C VAL A 223 -20.79 0.33 -7.25
N ILE A 224 -20.40 0.52 -6.01
CA ILE A 224 -21.15 1.27 -5.01
C ILE A 224 -21.18 2.74 -5.42
N SER A 225 -22.39 3.27 -5.65
CA SER A 225 -22.61 4.69 -5.99
C SER A 225 -23.17 5.49 -4.81
N LYS A 226 -23.69 4.84 -3.80
CA LYS A 226 -24.26 5.50 -2.64
C LYS A 226 -24.14 4.67 -1.36
N VAL A 227 -24.10 5.36 -0.22
CA VAL A 227 -24.25 4.77 1.09
C VAL A 227 -25.63 5.18 1.61
N PRO A 228 -26.60 4.24 1.73
CA PRO A 228 -27.93 4.59 2.21
C PRO A 228 -27.88 5.23 3.60
N ARG A 229 -28.80 6.14 3.85
CA ARG A 229 -28.86 6.85 5.15
C ARG A 229 -29.00 5.86 6.29
N GLY A 230 -28.14 5.97 7.28
CA GLY A 230 -28.15 5.12 8.47
C GLY A 230 -27.44 3.78 8.30
N ALA A 231 -26.90 3.45 7.11
CA ALA A 231 -26.23 2.16 6.88
C ALA A 231 -25.02 1.92 7.79
N LEU A 232 -24.34 2.98 8.20
CA LEU A 232 -23.16 2.92 9.09
C LEU A 232 -23.43 3.55 10.48
N SER A 233 -24.69 3.73 10.86
CA SER A 233 -25.04 4.43 12.11
C SER A 233 -24.75 3.63 13.38
N HIS A 234 -24.59 2.32 13.30
CA HIS A 234 -24.42 1.43 14.45
C HIS A 234 -23.04 0.78 14.53
N GLN A 235 -22.16 0.99 13.55
CA GLN A 235 -20.84 0.39 13.50
C GLN A 235 -19.82 1.23 14.27
N THR A 236 -20.08 1.49 15.52
CA THR A 236 -19.29 2.42 16.35
C THR A 236 -17.88 1.91 16.68
N GLN A 237 -17.60 0.62 16.48
CA GLN A 237 -16.30 0.02 16.72
C GLN A 237 -15.44 -0.05 15.44
N LEU A 238 -15.98 0.37 14.29
CA LEU A 238 -15.28 0.30 13.01
C LEU A 238 -14.02 1.18 13.05
N ARG A 239 -12.88 0.58 12.76
CA ARG A 239 -11.56 1.22 12.75
C ARG A 239 -11.05 1.47 11.34
N GLU A 240 -11.35 0.58 10.41
CA GLU A 240 -10.87 0.64 9.02
C GLU A 240 -12.04 0.41 8.07
N LEU A 241 -12.22 1.33 7.14
CA LEU A 241 -13.26 1.26 6.11
C LEU A 241 -12.62 1.45 4.73
N TYR A 242 -12.77 0.46 3.87
CA TYR A 242 -12.23 0.43 2.51
C TYR A 242 -13.37 0.54 1.50
N LEU A 243 -13.46 1.68 0.83
CA LEU A 243 -14.46 1.98 -0.21
C LEU A 243 -13.81 2.43 -1.52
N GLN A 244 -12.51 2.22 -1.71
CA GLN A 244 -11.81 2.59 -2.93
C GLN A 244 -12.27 1.75 -4.13
N HIS A 245 -12.07 2.29 -5.34
CA HIS A 245 -12.50 1.67 -6.58
C HIS A 245 -14.00 1.33 -6.61
N ASN A 246 -14.81 2.31 -6.28
CA ASN A 246 -16.25 2.28 -6.42
C ASN A 246 -16.71 3.43 -7.34
N GLN A 247 -17.96 3.82 -7.24
CA GLN A 247 -18.56 4.88 -8.05
C GLN A 247 -19.25 5.94 -7.18
N LEU A 248 -18.74 6.16 -5.97
CA LEU A 248 -19.31 7.12 -5.03
C LEU A 248 -19.23 8.54 -5.59
N THR A 249 -20.35 9.24 -5.49
CA THR A 249 -20.48 10.66 -5.80
C THR A 249 -20.87 11.44 -4.55
N ASP A 250 -20.76 12.77 -4.59
CA ASP A 250 -21.18 13.60 -3.45
C ASP A 250 -22.64 13.40 -3.08
N SER A 251 -23.51 13.18 -4.07
CA SER A 251 -24.94 12.89 -3.85
C SER A 251 -25.22 11.53 -3.23
N GLY A 252 -24.26 10.62 -3.30
CA GLY A 252 -24.35 9.29 -2.67
C GLY A 252 -23.96 9.28 -1.20
N LEU A 253 -23.46 10.39 -0.68
CA LEU A 253 -23.05 10.58 0.71
C LEU A 253 -23.80 11.78 1.30
N ASP A 254 -23.96 11.80 2.62
CA ASP A 254 -24.47 12.96 3.34
C ASP A 254 -23.61 13.27 4.57
N ALA A 255 -23.95 14.31 5.31
CA ALA A 255 -23.20 14.72 6.50
C ALA A 255 -23.25 13.71 7.65
N THR A 256 -24.15 12.73 7.61
CA THR A 256 -24.31 11.71 8.63
C THR A 256 -23.70 10.36 8.27
N THR A 257 -23.25 10.20 7.01
CA THR A 257 -22.74 8.91 6.50
C THR A 257 -21.66 8.31 7.40
N PHE A 258 -20.66 9.10 7.78
CA PHE A 258 -19.51 8.65 8.58
C PHE A 258 -19.52 9.17 10.02
N SER A 259 -20.44 10.05 10.38
CA SER A 259 -20.40 10.80 11.63
C SER A 259 -20.52 9.94 12.90
N LYS A 260 -21.12 8.75 12.80
CA LYS A 260 -21.29 7.82 13.92
C LYS A 260 -20.12 6.86 14.11
N LEU A 261 -19.17 6.85 13.20
CA LEU A 261 -18.02 5.95 13.24
C LEU A 261 -16.93 6.49 14.17
N ARG A 262 -17.21 6.47 15.48
CA ARG A 262 -16.39 7.12 16.51
C ARG A 262 -14.98 6.55 16.65
N SER A 263 -14.77 5.31 16.22
CA SER A 263 -13.48 4.63 16.31
C SER A 263 -12.73 4.59 14.99
N LEU A 264 -13.27 5.16 13.91
CA LEU A 264 -12.69 5.07 12.57
C LEU A 264 -11.37 5.83 12.51
N GLU A 265 -10.31 5.10 12.24
CA GLU A 265 -8.94 5.61 12.10
C GLU A 265 -8.49 5.70 10.65
N TYR A 266 -8.93 4.78 9.80
CA TYR A 266 -8.56 4.68 8.39
C TYR A 266 -9.81 4.69 7.51
N LEU A 267 -9.85 5.63 6.57
CA LEU A 267 -10.91 5.72 5.56
C LEU A 267 -10.28 5.87 4.17
N ASP A 268 -10.54 4.91 3.31
CA ASP A 268 -10.10 4.95 1.91
C ASP A 268 -11.29 5.15 0.98
N LEU A 269 -11.37 6.32 0.37
CA LEU A 269 -12.35 6.71 -0.63
C LEU A 269 -11.71 7.00 -1.98
N SER A 270 -10.47 6.55 -2.20
CA SER A 270 -9.77 6.77 -3.46
C SER A 270 -10.44 6.04 -4.63
N HIS A 271 -10.14 6.49 -5.85
CA HIS A 271 -10.73 5.93 -7.07
C HIS A 271 -12.28 5.89 -7.04
N ASN A 272 -12.88 6.99 -6.65
CA ASN A 272 -14.30 7.24 -6.73
C ASN A 272 -14.57 8.46 -7.63
N ARG A 273 -15.74 9.08 -7.51
CA ARG A 273 -16.16 10.23 -8.32
C ARG A 273 -16.53 11.44 -7.45
N LEU A 274 -15.88 11.57 -6.31
CA LEU A 274 -16.13 12.69 -5.40
C LEU A 274 -15.60 13.99 -5.97
N ALA A 275 -16.39 15.04 -5.90
CA ALA A 275 -16.00 16.40 -6.28
C ALA A 275 -15.60 17.26 -5.06
N THR A 276 -15.92 16.80 -3.86
CA THR A 276 -15.58 17.49 -2.60
C THR A 276 -15.12 16.48 -1.55
N VAL A 277 -14.45 16.96 -0.52
CA VAL A 277 -14.19 16.17 0.70
C VAL A 277 -15.53 15.93 1.40
N PRO A 278 -15.85 14.69 1.80
CA PRO A 278 -17.12 14.41 2.47
C PRO A 278 -17.31 15.20 3.75
N ALA A 279 -18.56 15.60 4.03
CA ALA A 279 -18.92 16.24 5.30
C ALA A 279 -19.04 15.21 6.42
N GLY A 280 -18.94 15.66 7.66
CA GLY A 280 -19.20 14.82 8.85
C GLY A 280 -18.18 13.71 9.06
N LEU A 281 -16.91 13.93 8.70
CA LEU A 281 -15.84 12.97 8.95
C LEU A 281 -15.63 12.77 10.46
N PRO A 282 -15.35 11.51 10.88
CA PRO A 282 -15.21 11.20 12.31
C PRO A 282 -13.92 11.75 12.92
N LYS A 283 -13.99 12.10 14.20
CA LYS A 283 -12.88 12.77 14.91
C LYS A 283 -11.64 11.91 15.13
N ALA A 284 -11.80 10.59 15.19
CA ALA A 284 -10.70 9.66 15.43
C ALA A 284 -9.86 9.39 14.18
N LEU A 285 -10.25 9.92 13.02
CA LEU A 285 -9.61 9.65 11.75
C LEU A 285 -8.15 10.09 11.77
N THR A 286 -7.26 9.16 11.39
CA THR A 286 -5.81 9.40 11.29
C THR A 286 -5.31 9.38 9.85
N ILE A 287 -5.93 8.58 8.99
CA ILE A 287 -5.59 8.47 7.57
C ILE A 287 -6.85 8.66 6.74
N LEU A 288 -6.82 9.65 5.85
CA LEU A 288 -7.89 9.90 4.89
C LEU A 288 -7.32 9.83 3.47
N HIS A 289 -7.74 8.82 2.73
CA HIS A 289 -7.30 8.64 1.35
C HIS A 289 -8.41 9.04 0.37
N LEU A 290 -8.20 10.14 -0.33
CA LEU A 290 -9.12 10.72 -1.33
C LEU A 290 -8.48 10.79 -2.73
N GLY A 291 -7.42 10.06 -2.97
CA GLY A 291 -6.73 10.07 -4.26
C GLY A 291 -7.63 9.60 -5.41
N ARG A 292 -7.33 10.07 -6.62
CA ARG A 292 -8.04 9.70 -7.86
C ARG A 292 -9.56 9.88 -7.77
N ASN A 293 -9.97 11.02 -7.26
CA ASN A 293 -11.32 11.56 -7.35
C ASN A 293 -11.33 12.77 -8.31
N ARG A 294 -12.30 13.65 -8.18
CA ARG A 294 -12.45 14.84 -9.01
C ARG A 294 -12.51 16.11 -8.17
N ILE A 295 -11.80 16.13 -7.05
CA ILE A 295 -11.84 17.23 -6.08
C ILE A 295 -11.11 18.42 -6.67
N ARG A 296 -11.81 19.54 -6.83
CA ARG A 296 -11.27 20.83 -7.29
C ARG A 296 -10.93 21.77 -6.16
N GLN A 297 -11.63 21.66 -5.05
CA GLN A 297 -11.46 22.50 -3.88
C GLN A 297 -11.71 21.73 -2.59
N VAL A 298 -10.86 21.94 -1.61
CA VAL A 298 -11.04 21.44 -0.25
C VAL A 298 -11.67 22.55 0.57
N GLU A 299 -12.94 22.37 0.95
CA GLU A 299 -13.62 23.31 1.81
C GLU A 299 -13.09 23.21 3.25
N ALA A 300 -12.76 24.36 3.85
CA ALA A 300 -12.19 24.41 5.21
C ALA A 300 -13.06 23.72 6.25
N ALA A 301 -14.37 23.84 6.14
CA ALA A 301 -15.32 23.23 7.07
C ALA A 301 -15.27 21.69 7.09
N ARG A 302 -14.87 21.08 5.98
CA ARG A 302 -14.85 19.61 5.84
C ARG A 302 -13.76 18.94 6.67
N LEU A 303 -12.63 19.63 6.89
CA LEU A 303 -11.48 19.10 7.64
C LEU A 303 -11.41 19.65 9.08
N ARG A 304 -12.30 20.56 9.45
CA ARG A 304 -12.25 21.22 10.76
C ARG A 304 -12.39 20.25 11.94
N GLY A 305 -13.18 19.18 11.78
CA GLY A 305 -13.44 18.19 12.81
C GLY A 305 -12.38 17.11 12.97
N VAL A 306 -11.47 16.94 12.00
CA VAL A 306 -10.50 15.84 11.97
C VAL A 306 -9.12 16.28 12.47
N ARG A 307 -9.05 16.86 13.64
CA ARG A 307 -7.83 17.45 14.21
C ARG A 307 -6.71 16.44 14.47
N GLY A 308 -7.03 15.15 14.57
CA GLY A 308 -6.06 14.08 14.76
C GLY A 308 -5.51 13.49 13.47
N LEU A 309 -5.90 14.04 12.32
CA LEU A 309 -5.44 13.53 11.02
C LEU A 309 -3.93 13.62 10.88
N ARG A 310 -3.30 12.49 10.50
CA ARG A 310 -1.86 12.38 10.30
C ARG A 310 -1.47 12.27 8.84
N TYR A 311 -2.29 11.61 8.02
CA TYR A 311 -2.05 11.40 6.60
C TYR A 311 -3.26 11.87 5.80
N LEU A 312 -3.03 12.84 4.93
CA LEU A 312 -4.04 13.34 3.99
C LEU A 312 -3.53 13.07 2.57
N LEU A 313 -4.24 12.21 1.85
CA LEU A 313 -3.85 11.74 0.52
C LEU A 313 -4.85 12.29 -0.49
N LEU A 314 -4.44 13.31 -1.25
CA LEU A 314 -5.25 14.01 -2.24
C LEU A 314 -4.67 13.92 -3.66
N GLN A 315 -3.81 12.95 -3.91
CA GLN A 315 -3.16 12.78 -5.21
C GLN A 315 -4.16 12.50 -6.33
N HIS A 316 -3.81 12.92 -7.54
CA HIS A 316 -4.62 12.72 -8.76
C HIS A 316 -6.06 13.20 -8.61
N ASN A 317 -6.22 14.39 -8.09
CA ASN A 317 -7.46 15.16 -8.14
C ASN A 317 -7.32 16.32 -9.13
N GLU A 318 -8.18 17.31 -9.03
CA GLU A 318 -8.19 18.48 -9.90
C GLU A 318 -7.94 19.79 -9.12
N LEU A 319 -7.14 19.71 -8.04
CA LEU A 319 -6.82 20.86 -7.20
C LEU A 319 -5.99 21.87 -7.99
N GLY A 320 -6.54 23.07 -8.17
CA GLY A 320 -5.87 24.20 -8.81
C GLY A 320 -5.33 25.22 -7.81
N ALA A 321 -5.00 26.41 -8.29
CA ALA A 321 -4.36 27.48 -7.51
C ALA A 321 -5.13 27.84 -6.22
N THR A 322 -6.46 27.78 -6.23
CA THR A 322 -7.33 28.10 -5.10
C THR A 322 -7.90 26.86 -4.42
N GLY A 323 -7.49 25.66 -4.85
CA GLY A 323 -8.10 24.41 -4.42
C GLY A 323 -7.82 24.00 -2.97
N LEU A 324 -6.76 24.55 -2.38
CA LEU A 324 -6.33 24.20 -1.02
C LEU A 324 -6.12 25.47 -0.19
N PRO A 325 -7.19 26.07 0.37
CA PRO A 325 -7.08 27.31 1.11
C PRO A 325 -6.34 27.10 2.45
N ALA A 326 -5.69 28.14 2.94
CA ALA A 326 -4.93 28.12 4.19
C ALA A 326 -5.76 27.63 5.39
N LYS A 327 -7.04 28.01 5.44
CA LYS A 327 -7.97 27.64 6.52
C LYS A 327 -8.28 26.14 6.57
N ALA A 328 -8.13 25.43 5.44
CA ALA A 328 -8.39 24.00 5.37
C ALA A 328 -7.34 23.19 6.12
N LEU A 329 -6.07 23.59 6.04
CA LEU A 329 -4.94 22.86 6.63
C LEU A 329 -4.61 23.29 8.06
N ARG A 330 -4.93 24.53 8.46
CA ARG A 330 -4.62 25.07 9.80
C ARG A 330 -5.10 24.21 10.97
N PRO A 331 -6.32 23.63 10.94
CA PRO A 331 -6.79 22.78 12.03
C PRO A 331 -6.04 21.47 12.17
N LEU A 332 -5.31 21.03 11.15
CA LEU A 332 -4.66 19.73 11.08
C LEU A 332 -3.28 19.75 11.75
N ARG A 333 -3.25 20.06 13.05
CA ARG A 333 -2.00 20.26 13.81
C ARG A 333 -1.13 19.02 13.92
N ARG A 334 -1.71 17.83 13.75
CA ARG A 334 -0.99 16.55 13.82
C ARG A 334 -0.66 15.98 12.45
N LEU A 335 -0.92 16.72 11.38
CA LEU A 335 -0.64 16.24 10.03
C LEU A 335 0.84 15.94 9.88
N HIS A 336 1.14 14.71 9.47
CA HIS A 336 2.49 14.20 9.28
C HIS A 336 2.90 14.18 7.82
N ALA A 337 1.99 13.74 6.94
CA ALA A 337 2.26 13.66 5.51
C ALA A 337 1.06 14.18 4.70
N LEU A 338 1.39 14.95 3.66
CA LEU A 338 0.43 15.51 2.71
C LEU A 338 0.85 15.11 1.30
N HIS A 339 0.01 14.29 0.63
CA HIS A 339 0.22 13.83 -0.73
C HIS A 339 -0.66 14.61 -1.69
N LEU A 340 -0.05 15.37 -2.58
CA LEU A 340 -0.73 16.25 -3.54
C LEU A 340 -0.28 16.03 -4.98
N TYR A 341 0.42 14.94 -5.28
CA TYR A 341 0.93 14.71 -6.64
C TYR A 341 -0.19 14.51 -7.65
N GLY A 342 0.10 14.89 -8.91
CA GLY A 342 -0.87 14.72 -10.01
C GLY A 342 -2.06 15.68 -9.96
N ASN A 343 -1.94 16.83 -9.30
CA ASN A 343 -2.92 17.89 -9.30
C ASN A 343 -2.50 19.04 -10.25
N GLN A 344 -3.07 20.19 -10.11
CA GLN A 344 -2.81 21.39 -10.91
C GLN A 344 -2.39 22.58 -10.06
N LEU A 345 -1.75 22.30 -8.93
CA LEU A 345 -1.30 23.34 -8.00
C LEU A 345 -0.17 24.16 -8.63
N GLU A 346 -0.28 25.46 -8.55
CA GLU A 346 0.72 26.40 -9.09
C GLU A 346 1.74 26.83 -8.04
N ARG A 347 1.44 26.65 -6.77
CA ARG A 347 2.29 26.99 -5.63
C ARG A 347 2.17 25.96 -4.51
N VAL A 348 3.15 25.92 -3.65
CA VAL A 348 3.07 25.19 -2.38
C VAL A 348 1.91 25.78 -1.55
N PRO A 349 1.06 24.94 -0.93
CA PRO A 349 -0.06 25.44 -0.13
C PRO A 349 0.37 26.39 0.97
N ALA A 350 -0.38 27.47 1.17
CA ALA A 350 -0.15 28.39 2.27
C ALA A 350 -0.51 27.79 3.61
N ALA A 351 0.17 28.21 4.67
CA ALA A 351 -0.08 27.79 6.06
C ALA A 351 -0.07 26.27 6.27
N LEU A 352 0.97 25.60 5.75
CA LEU A 352 1.22 24.20 6.03
C LEU A 352 1.32 23.95 7.55
N PRO A 353 0.81 22.82 8.06
CA PRO A 353 0.87 22.51 9.49
C PRO A 353 2.30 22.44 10.02
N ARG A 354 2.49 22.93 11.23
CA ARG A 354 3.85 23.11 11.83
C ARG A 354 4.66 21.82 11.93
N HIS A 355 4.00 20.69 12.17
CA HIS A 355 4.65 19.39 12.38
C HIS A 355 4.63 18.51 11.14
N LEU A 356 4.33 19.08 9.96
CA LEU A 356 4.38 18.33 8.72
C LEU A 356 5.79 17.79 8.49
N TRP A 357 5.90 16.49 8.27
CA TRP A 357 7.16 15.80 8.03
C TRP A 357 7.42 15.56 6.54
N ALA A 358 6.37 15.26 5.76
CA ALA A 358 6.48 14.99 4.33
C ALA A 358 5.46 15.80 3.53
N LEU A 359 5.92 16.46 2.47
CA LEU A 359 5.11 17.13 1.46
C LEU A 359 5.47 16.57 0.10
N LEU A 360 4.54 15.84 -0.54
CA LEU A 360 4.74 15.18 -1.82
C LEU A 360 3.86 15.84 -2.88
N MET A 361 4.46 16.64 -3.76
CA MET A 361 3.79 17.41 -4.81
C MET A 361 4.38 17.20 -6.20
N PRO A 362 4.82 16.00 -6.60
CA PRO A 362 5.26 15.83 -7.99
C PRO A 362 4.08 15.93 -8.96
N HIS A 363 4.37 16.20 -10.24
CA HIS A 363 3.36 16.33 -11.30
C HIS A 363 2.28 17.38 -11.01
N ASN A 364 2.70 18.57 -10.61
CA ASN A 364 1.88 19.76 -10.49
C ASN A 364 2.40 20.85 -11.47
N HIS A 365 2.03 22.08 -11.24
CA HIS A 365 2.45 23.23 -12.05
C HIS A 365 3.24 24.27 -11.25
N VAL A 366 3.95 23.83 -10.23
CA VAL A 366 4.74 24.72 -9.38
C VAL A 366 5.89 25.31 -10.18
N ALA A 367 5.85 26.60 -10.42
CA ALA A 367 6.88 27.33 -11.17
C ALA A 367 7.80 28.13 -10.26
N VAL A 368 7.37 28.46 -9.06
CA VAL A 368 8.08 29.32 -8.12
C VAL A 368 7.97 28.75 -6.70
N LEU A 369 9.09 28.69 -6.02
CA LEU A 369 9.16 28.40 -4.59
C LEU A 369 9.71 29.65 -3.89
N GLY A 370 8.84 30.35 -3.17
CA GLY A 370 9.23 31.57 -2.42
C GLY A 370 9.96 31.25 -1.12
N ALA A 371 10.78 32.17 -0.65
CA ALA A 371 11.58 32.00 0.57
C ALA A 371 10.76 31.69 1.83
N ARG A 372 9.48 32.08 1.85
CA ARG A 372 8.59 31.89 3.00
C ARG A 372 7.56 30.76 2.80
N ASP A 373 7.55 30.10 1.67
CA ASP A 373 6.52 29.10 1.36
C ASP A 373 6.52 27.92 2.33
N LEU A 374 7.67 27.57 2.88
CA LEU A 374 7.84 26.49 3.84
C LEU A 374 8.15 26.97 5.28
N ALA A 375 8.03 28.26 5.55
CA ALA A 375 8.34 28.83 6.85
C ALA A 375 7.41 28.36 7.96
N SER A 376 6.16 28.02 7.64
CA SER A 376 5.17 27.52 8.61
C SER A 376 5.43 26.08 9.06
N THR A 377 6.32 25.34 8.38
CA THR A 377 6.59 23.94 8.66
C THR A 377 8.11 23.68 8.78
N PRO A 378 8.75 24.17 9.83
CA PRO A 378 10.20 24.05 9.99
C PRO A 378 10.68 22.61 10.20
N GLY A 379 9.82 21.70 10.61
CA GLY A 379 10.14 20.28 10.80
C GLY A 379 10.03 19.41 9.55
N LEU A 380 9.82 20.01 8.37
CA LEU A 380 9.69 19.25 7.13
C LEU A 380 10.98 18.48 6.82
N ALA A 381 10.86 17.17 6.67
CA ALA A 381 12.00 16.28 6.42
C ALA A 381 12.03 15.74 4.99
N GLU A 382 10.88 15.62 4.32
CA GLU A 382 10.78 15.13 2.96
C GLU A 382 9.99 16.11 2.10
N LEU A 383 10.60 16.58 1.01
CA LEU A 383 9.98 17.46 0.04
C LEU A 383 10.17 16.89 -1.37
N ASN A 384 9.06 16.68 -2.07
CA ASN A 384 9.07 16.22 -3.45
C ASN A 384 8.32 17.22 -4.35
N LEU A 385 9.07 17.90 -5.20
CA LEU A 385 8.57 18.83 -6.22
C LEU A 385 8.97 18.39 -7.63
N ALA A 386 9.19 17.09 -7.84
CA ALA A 386 9.54 16.52 -9.13
C ALA A 386 8.44 16.73 -10.18
N TYR A 387 8.80 16.76 -11.45
CA TYR A 387 7.86 16.91 -12.58
C TYR A 387 7.01 18.18 -12.48
N ASN A 388 7.56 19.28 -12.01
CA ASN A 388 6.93 20.58 -11.98
C ASN A 388 7.59 21.52 -13.00
N GLN A 389 7.24 22.80 -12.96
CA GLN A 389 7.75 23.82 -13.88
C GLN A 389 8.80 24.73 -13.23
N LEU A 390 9.44 24.25 -12.17
CA LEU A 390 10.49 25.00 -11.49
C LEU A 390 11.64 25.30 -12.45
N THR A 391 11.93 26.56 -12.66
CA THR A 391 12.98 27.02 -13.57
C THR A 391 13.93 27.97 -12.86
N SER A 392 15.19 27.94 -13.25
CA SER A 392 16.20 28.91 -12.79
C SER A 392 16.18 30.23 -13.57
N ASN A 393 15.31 30.39 -14.58
CA ASN A 393 15.27 31.62 -15.41
C ASN A 393 14.86 32.90 -14.65
N ARG A 394 14.22 32.76 -13.50
CA ARG A 394 13.89 33.88 -12.59
C ARG A 394 14.51 33.69 -11.22
N LEU A 395 15.02 32.51 -10.93
CA LEU A 395 15.75 32.17 -9.74
C LEU A 395 17.14 31.76 -10.20
N THR A 396 18.12 32.60 -9.99
CA THR A 396 19.53 32.27 -10.25
C THR A 396 19.99 31.16 -9.30
N GLN A 397 19.15 30.76 -8.35
CA GLN A 397 19.45 29.82 -7.27
C GLN A 397 18.23 28.95 -6.94
N VAL A 398 18.45 27.72 -6.49
CA VAL A 398 17.45 26.96 -5.74
C VAL A 398 17.00 27.83 -4.55
N PRO A 399 15.71 27.89 -4.23
CA PRO A 399 15.22 28.88 -3.28
C PRO A 399 15.89 28.81 -1.93
N VAL A 400 16.28 29.97 -1.41
CA VAL A 400 16.72 30.14 -0.04
C VAL A 400 15.52 29.95 0.89
N GLY A 401 15.68 29.27 2.00
CA GLY A 401 14.63 29.09 3.01
C GLY A 401 14.02 27.70 3.05
N LEU A 402 14.69 26.71 2.46
CA LEU A 402 14.33 25.31 2.68
C LEU A 402 14.56 24.94 4.16
N PRO A 403 13.65 24.15 4.77
CA PRO A 403 13.80 23.77 6.18
C PRO A 403 15.09 23.01 6.45
N GLY A 404 15.81 23.37 7.52
CA GLY A 404 17.10 22.77 7.88
C GLY A 404 17.05 21.31 8.29
N GLY A 405 15.87 20.77 8.59
CA GLY A 405 15.66 19.37 8.93
C GLY A 405 15.38 18.46 7.75
N LEU A 406 15.46 18.93 6.50
CA LEU A 406 15.23 18.08 5.33
C LEU A 406 16.20 16.91 5.27
N HIS A 407 15.68 15.70 5.11
CA HIS A 407 16.41 14.47 4.84
C HIS A 407 16.34 14.08 3.36
N THR A 408 15.22 14.36 2.70
CA THR A 408 14.96 13.95 1.32
C THR A 408 14.39 15.12 0.53
N LEU A 409 15.01 15.43 -0.60
CA LEU A 409 14.58 16.49 -1.51
C LEU A 409 14.57 15.96 -2.93
N HIS A 410 13.39 15.96 -3.56
CA HIS A 410 13.19 15.52 -4.94
C HIS A 410 12.81 16.71 -5.82
N LEU A 411 13.68 17.05 -6.76
CA LEU A 411 13.51 18.15 -7.72
C LEU A 411 13.70 17.69 -9.17
N GLN A 412 13.60 16.40 -9.45
CA GLN A 412 13.76 15.86 -10.80
C GLN A 412 12.65 16.34 -11.74
N ARG A 413 12.95 16.37 -13.05
CA ARG A 413 12.04 16.78 -14.12
C ARG A 413 11.45 18.18 -13.93
N ASN A 414 12.24 19.08 -13.48
CA ASN A 414 11.98 20.52 -13.52
C ASN A 414 12.80 21.13 -14.67
N GLN A 415 13.11 22.41 -14.58
CA GLN A 415 13.91 23.14 -15.58
C GLN A 415 15.09 23.84 -14.94
N LEU A 416 15.63 23.27 -13.86
CA LEU A 416 16.78 23.83 -13.14
C LEU A 416 18.01 23.82 -14.05
N ARG A 417 18.74 24.94 -14.09
CA ARG A 417 19.93 25.12 -14.92
C ARG A 417 21.19 25.37 -14.14
N ALA A 418 21.08 25.85 -12.88
CA ALA A 418 22.22 26.19 -12.07
C ALA A 418 22.04 25.76 -10.62
N LEU A 419 23.15 25.39 -9.99
CA LEU A 419 23.25 25.09 -8.56
C LEU A 419 24.36 25.97 -7.97
N GLU A 420 24.05 26.61 -6.86
CA GLU A 420 25.00 27.46 -6.14
C GLU A 420 25.09 27.02 -4.67
N PRO A 421 26.23 27.29 -3.99
CA PRO A 421 26.41 26.90 -2.58
C PRO A 421 25.30 27.38 -1.65
N GLU A 422 24.80 28.60 -1.89
CA GLU A 422 23.75 29.23 -1.09
C GLU A 422 22.41 28.49 -1.16
N SER A 423 22.18 27.72 -2.24
CA SER A 423 20.97 26.91 -2.41
C SER A 423 20.79 25.88 -1.31
N TRP A 424 21.90 25.38 -0.78
CA TRP A 424 21.92 24.29 0.18
C TRP A 424 22.30 24.74 1.60
N ALA A 425 22.33 26.06 1.84
CA ALA A 425 22.68 26.61 3.15
C ALA A 425 21.73 26.09 4.22
N GLY A 426 22.30 25.54 5.29
CA GLY A 426 21.55 24.99 6.42
C GLY A 426 21.02 23.56 6.22
N LEU A 427 21.24 22.92 5.07
CA LEU A 427 20.75 21.57 4.78
C LEU A 427 21.75 20.47 5.18
N GLY A 428 22.39 20.62 6.33
CA GLY A 428 23.41 19.67 6.82
C GLY A 428 22.88 18.27 7.15
N GLN A 429 21.57 18.07 7.21
CA GLN A 429 20.94 16.77 7.46
C GLN A 429 20.41 16.09 6.20
N LEU A 430 20.52 16.71 5.03
CA LEU A 430 20.04 16.17 3.78
C LEU A 430 20.79 14.88 3.41
N GLN A 431 20.08 13.78 3.24
CA GLN A 431 20.62 12.46 2.94
C GLN A 431 20.40 12.05 1.49
N GLU A 432 19.31 12.46 0.89
CA GLU A 432 18.96 12.13 -0.48
C GLU A 432 18.56 13.40 -1.25
N LEU A 433 19.24 13.62 -2.37
CA LEU A 433 18.96 14.73 -3.29
C LEU A 433 18.83 14.19 -4.70
N ARG A 434 17.67 14.38 -5.34
CA ARG A 434 17.43 13.98 -6.71
C ARG A 434 17.17 15.17 -7.61
N LEU A 435 18.06 15.33 -8.59
CA LEU A 435 18.07 16.42 -9.56
C LEU A 435 18.04 15.88 -11.01
N ALA A 436 17.59 14.65 -11.22
CA ALA A 436 17.53 14.02 -12.53
C ALA A 436 16.63 14.79 -13.50
N HIS A 437 16.91 14.65 -14.80
CA HIS A 437 16.10 15.25 -15.86
C HIS A 437 15.88 16.77 -15.72
N ASN A 438 16.90 17.48 -15.30
CA ASN A 438 16.97 18.93 -15.40
C ASN A 438 17.88 19.32 -16.58
N ARG A 439 18.48 20.51 -16.56
CA ARG A 439 19.35 20.99 -17.64
C ARG A 439 20.71 21.41 -17.12
N LEU A 440 21.20 20.68 -16.10
CA LEU A 440 22.42 21.04 -15.41
C LEU A 440 23.66 20.73 -16.26
N ARG A 441 24.59 21.67 -16.33
CA ARG A 441 25.93 21.51 -16.90
C ARG A 441 26.96 21.66 -15.81
N VAL A 442 28.17 21.14 -16.02
CA VAL A 442 29.24 21.28 -15.01
C VAL A 442 29.55 22.75 -14.70
N GLY A 443 29.55 23.61 -15.73
CA GLY A 443 29.79 25.05 -15.55
C GLY A 443 28.72 25.78 -14.76
N ASP A 444 27.55 25.20 -14.61
CA ASP A 444 26.43 25.77 -13.85
C ASP A 444 26.41 25.32 -12.39
N ILE A 445 27.31 24.42 -12.02
CA ILE A 445 27.53 23.97 -10.64
C ILE A 445 28.70 24.79 -10.08
N GLY A 446 28.39 25.72 -9.19
CA GLY A 446 29.39 26.60 -8.60
C GLY A 446 30.43 25.86 -7.76
N PRO A 447 31.62 26.44 -7.57
CA PRO A 447 32.60 25.86 -6.68
C PRO A 447 32.07 25.82 -5.24
N GLY A 448 32.32 24.72 -4.55
CA GLY A 448 31.85 24.54 -3.17
C GLY A 448 30.36 24.29 -3.02
N THR A 449 29.63 24.01 -4.11
CA THR A 449 28.17 23.76 -4.11
C THR A 449 27.76 22.70 -3.10
N TRP A 450 28.56 21.65 -2.95
CA TRP A 450 28.23 20.51 -2.11
C TRP A 450 28.76 20.63 -0.67
N HIS A 451 29.42 21.71 -0.33
CA HIS A 451 30.11 21.86 0.96
C HIS A 451 29.19 21.74 2.17
N GLU A 452 27.99 22.29 2.11
CA GLU A 452 27.00 22.25 3.19
C GLU A 452 26.34 20.87 3.36
N LEU A 453 26.40 20.01 2.36
CA LEU A 453 25.69 18.73 2.34
C LEU A 453 26.50 17.60 2.97
N GLN A 454 26.85 17.75 4.24
CA GLN A 454 27.75 16.85 4.95
C GLN A 454 27.18 15.45 5.21
N ALA A 455 25.85 15.30 5.21
CA ALA A 455 25.16 14.04 5.45
C ALA A 455 24.64 13.37 4.16
N LEU A 456 24.90 13.96 2.98
CA LEU A 456 24.35 13.48 1.73
C LEU A 456 24.91 12.10 1.36
N GLN A 457 24.02 11.11 1.24
CA GLN A 457 24.35 9.72 0.92
C GLN A 457 23.98 9.34 -0.51
N VAL A 458 22.87 9.88 -1.03
CA VAL A 458 22.38 9.61 -2.38
C VAL A 458 22.29 10.91 -3.16
N LEU A 459 22.96 10.98 -4.30
CA LEU A 459 22.89 12.10 -5.24
C LEU A 459 22.54 11.57 -6.62
N ASP A 460 21.41 12.01 -7.16
CA ASP A 460 20.96 11.68 -8.48
C ASP A 460 21.06 12.90 -9.40
N LEU A 461 22.04 12.89 -10.29
CA LEU A 461 22.27 13.89 -11.34
C LEU A 461 22.04 13.30 -12.74
N SER A 462 21.34 12.18 -12.83
CA SER A 462 21.10 11.49 -14.10
C SER A 462 20.30 12.35 -15.08
N HIS A 463 20.46 12.07 -16.36
CA HIS A 463 19.72 12.74 -17.45
C HIS A 463 19.81 14.27 -17.43
N ASN A 464 20.98 14.78 -17.08
CA ASN A 464 21.31 16.19 -17.26
C ASN A 464 22.27 16.36 -18.46
N GLU A 465 23.03 17.41 -18.50
CA GLU A 465 23.97 17.73 -19.58
C GLU A 465 25.41 17.77 -19.08
N LEU A 466 25.75 16.97 -18.07
CA LEU A 466 27.08 16.93 -17.50
C LEU A 466 28.09 16.31 -18.47
N SER A 467 29.22 16.96 -18.69
CA SER A 467 30.31 16.48 -19.55
C SER A 467 31.42 15.76 -18.77
N PHE A 468 31.48 15.91 -17.47
CA PHE A 468 32.37 15.16 -16.57
C PHE A 468 31.78 15.07 -15.18
N VAL A 469 32.38 14.24 -14.33
CA VAL A 469 31.95 14.07 -12.93
C VAL A 469 32.17 15.39 -12.19
N PRO A 470 31.13 15.94 -11.51
CA PRO A 470 31.30 17.17 -10.76
C PRO A 470 32.39 17.05 -9.69
N PRO A 471 33.24 18.07 -9.50
CA PRO A 471 34.27 18.05 -8.48
C PRO A 471 33.71 18.27 -7.07
N ASP A 472 34.48 17.92 -6.06
CA ASP A 472 34.21 18.21 -4.66
C ASP A 472 32.87 17.70 -4.14
N LEU A 473 32.49 16.49 -4.59
CA LEU A 473 31.28 15.83 -4.14
C LEU A 473 31.31 15.54 -2.62
N PRO A 474 30.15 15.42 -1.96
CA PRO A 474 30.09 15.25 -0.50
C PRO A 474 30.80 13.99 0.02
N GLU A 475 31.48 14.10 1.15
CA GLU A 475 32.26 13.00 1.75
C GLU A 475 31.42 11.80 2.17
N ALA A 476 30.17 12.03 2.61
CA ALA A 476 29.27 10.97 3.06
C ALA A 476 28.60 10.21 1.90
N LEU A 477 28.85 10.59 0.65
CA LEU A 477 28.18 10.04 -0.52
C LEU A 477 28.43 8.54 -0.67
N GLU A 478 27.33 7.78 -0.79
CA GLU A 478 27.35 6.32 -0.97
C GLU A 478 26.85 5.91 -2.36
N GLU A 479 25.89 6.63 -2.93
CA GLU A 479 25.34 6.37 -4.26
C GLU A 479 25.38 7.64 -5.11
N LEU A 480 25.93 7.49 -6.32
CA LEU A 480 26.01 8.56 -7.31
C LEU A 480 25.41 8.07 -8.63
N HIS A 481 24.33 8.70 -9.06
CA HIS A 481 23.65 8.42 -10.30
C HIS A 481 23.98 9.48 -11.34
N LEU A 482 24.73 9.07 -12.39
CA LEU A 482 25.16 9.95 -13.48
C LEU A 482 24.75 9.42 -14.85
N GLN A 483 23.86 8.45 -14.92
CA GLN A 483 23.40 7.88 -16.19
C GLN A 483 22.72 8.94 -17.09
N GLY A 484 22.82 8.74 -18.38
CA GLY A 484 22.15 9.61 -19.36
C GLY A 484 22.73 11.02 -19.49
N ASN A 485 23.95 11.25 -19.06
CA ASN A 485 24.69 12.50 -19.25
C ASN A 485 25.58 12.42 -20.51
N ARG A 486 26.58 13.30 -20.58
CA ARG A 486 27.53 13.41 -21.71
C ARG A 486 28.97 13.16 -21.27
N ILE A 487 29.16 12.38 -20.22
CA ILE A 487 30.48 12.10 -19.64
C ILE A 487 31.29 11.25 -20.61
N SER A 488 32.45 11.75 -21.01
CA SER A 488 33.33 11.08 -21.97
C SER A 488 34.55 10.43 -21.32
N HIS A 489 34.92 10.86 -20.11
CA HIS A 489 36.03 10.26 -19.35
C HIS A 489 35.88 10.51 -17.87
N VAL A 490 36.50 9.66 -17.07
CA VAL A 490 36.59 9.76 -15.61
C VAL A 490 38.07 9.87 -15.24
N GLY A 491 38.45 11.00 -14.69
CA GLY A 491 39.83 11.28 -14.30
C GLY A 491 40.26 10.53 -13.05
N PRO A 492 41.57 10.52 -12.75
CA PRO A 492 42.11 9.81 -11.59
C PRO A 492 41.65 10.39 -10.24
N ASP A 493 41.33 11.67 -10.20
CA ASP A 493 40.95 12.40 -9.00
C ASP A 493 39.41 12.59 -8.86
N ALA A 494 38.61 11.98 -9.73
CA ALA A 494 37.18 12.23 -9.78
C ALA A 494 36.43 11.94 -8.46
N PHE A 495 36.90 10.96 -7.69
CA PHE A 495 36.26 10.49 -6.47
C PHE A 495 37.13 10.64 -5.21
N LEU A 496 38.11 11.53 -5.22
CA LEU A 496 38.93 11.78 -4.05
C LEU A 496 38.14 12.24 -2.82
N SER A 497 37.03 12.98 -3.05
CA SER A 497 36.20 13.52 -1.98
C SER A 497 35.11 12.55 -1.51
N THR A 498 34.96 11.35 -2.13
CA THR A 498 33.87 10.42 -1.85
C THR A 498 34.36 9.03 -1.42
N PRO A 499 35.07 8.92 -0.26
CA PRO A 499 35.67 7.64 0.14
C PRO A 499 34.65 6.56 0.52
N ARG A 500 33.39 6.93 0.76
CA ARG A 500 32.33 6.01 1.15
C ARG A 500 31.46 5.50 -0.01
N LEU A 501 31.84 5.84 -1.24
CA LEU A 501 31.03 5.49 -2.42
C LEU A 501 30.89 3.97 -2.56
N ARG A 502 29.66 3.50 -2.71
CA ARG A 502 29.28 2.08 -2.85
C ARG A 502 28.77 1.77 -4.25
N ALA A 503 27.99 2.65 -4.85
CA ALA A 503 27.39 2.48 -6.14
C ALA A 503 27.61 3.71 -7.02
N LEU A 504 28.10 3.48 -8.22
CA LEU A 504 28.33 4.49 -9.25
C LEU A 504 27.64 4.05 -10.54
N ILE A 505 26.68 4.85 -11.01
CA ILE A 505 25.93 4.55 -12.23
C ILE A 505 26.37 5.53 -13.32
N LEU A 506 27.09 5.02 -14.30
CA LEU A 506 27.59 5.76 -15.47
C LEU A 506 26.98 5.27 -16.78
N ARG A 507 25.86 4.56 -16.71
CA ARG A 507 25.15 4.01 -17.85
C ARG A 507 24.74 5.12 -18.84
N ALA A 508 24.73 4.82 -20.14
CA ALA A 508 24.24 5.71 -21.18
C ALA A 508 24.92 7.09 -21.20
N ASN A 509 26.23 7.13 -21.05
CA ASN A 509 27.08 8.29 -21.25
C ASN A 509 27.85 8.21 -22.59
N ARG A 510 28.99 8.85 -22.69
CA ARG A 510 29.87 8.86 -23.88
C ARG A 510 31.22 8.23 -23.60
N LEU A 511 31.26 7.24 -22.70
CA LEU A 511 32.49 6.56 -22.31
C LEU A 511 32.96 5.59 -23.39
N HIS A 512 34.30 5.52 -23.55
CA HIS A 512 35.00 4.60 -24.41
C HIS A 512 35.78 3.60 -23.58
N MET A 513 36.42 2.64 -24.22
CA MET A 513 37.15 1.53 -23.58
C MET A 513 38.13 1.99 -22.50
N THR A 514 38.86 3.07 -22.75
CA THR A 514 39.92 3.60 -21.86
C THR A 514 39.53 4.89 -21.17
N SER A 515 38.24 5.23 -21.11
CA SER A 515 37.77 6.51 -20.57
C SER A 515 37.91 6.64 -19.06
N ILE A 516 37.94 5.52 -18.33
CA ILE A 516 38.10 5.53 -16.88
C ILE A 516 39.57 5.36 -16.54
N ALA A 517 40.16 6.32 -15.82
CA ALA A 517 41.53 6.26 -15.34
C ALA A 517 41.73 5.06 -14.41
N GLU A 518 42.89 4.41 -14.48
CA GLU A 518 43.19 3.24 -13.64
C GLU A 518 43.14 3.57 -12.15
N GLU A 519 43.50 4.79 -11.76
CA GLU A 519 43.55 5.26 -10.39
C GLU A 519 42.20 5.78 -9.87
N ALA A 520 41.17 5.87 -10.72
CA ALA A 520 39.91 6.53 -10.37
C ALA A 520 39.23 5.91 -9.13
N PHE A 521 39.34 4.60 -8.94
CA PHE A 521 38.67 3.87 -7.87
C PHE A 521 39.60 3.38 -6.75
N LEU A 522 40.88 3.73 -6.77
CA LEU A 522 41.86 3.27 -5.78
C LEU A 522 41.51 3.66 -4.33
N GLY A 523 40.92 4.82 -4.13
CA GLY A 523 40.53 5.31 -2.81
C GLY A 523 39.12 4.93 -2.36
N LEU A 524 38.48 3.93 -3.01
CA LEU A 524 37.09 3.58 -2.78
C LEU A 524 36.95 2.14 -2.24
N PRO A 525 37.23 1.90 -0.93
CA PRO A 525 37.23 0.55 -0.37
C PRO A 525 35.84 -0.09 -0.31
N HIS A 526 34.77 0.70 -0.36
CA HIS A 526 33.38 0.24 -0.26
C HIS A 526 32.67 0.11 -1.60
N LEU A 527 33.33 0.46 -2.71
CA LEU A 527 32.72 0.42 -4.03
C LEU A 527 32.37 -1.03 -4.43
N ARG A 528 31.09 -1.27 -4.73
CA ARG A 528 30.57 -2.61 -5.08
C ARG A 528 29.91 -2.65 -6.44
N VAL A 529 29.33 -1.54 -6.89
CA VAL A 529 28.59 -1.46 -8.14
C VAL A 529 29.14 -0.33 -8.99
N VAL A 530 29.59 -0.65 -10.20
CA VAL A 530 29.90 0.33 -11.25
C VAL A 530 29.15 -0.10 -12.50
N ASP A 531 28.11 0.64 -12.86
CA ASP A 531 27.31 0.36 -14.04
C ASP A 531 27.76 1.25 -15.21
N THR A 532 28.39 0.65 -16.21
CA THR A 532 28.87 1.34 -17.43
C THR A 532 28.14 0.85 -18.68
N ALA A 533 27.00 0.19 -18.55
CA ALA A 533 26.23 -0.31 -19.68
C ALA A 533 25.75 0.83 -20.61
N ASP A 534 25.35 0.48 -21.81
CA ASP A 534 24.77 1.39 -22.82
C ASP A 534 25.68 2.58 -23.19
N ASN A 535 26.99 2.48 -23.02
CA ASN A 535 27.98 3.42 -23.54
C ASN A 535 28.40 3.03 -24.98
N PRO A 536 29.02 3.95 -25.75
CA PRO A 536 29.39 3.66 -27.15
C PRO A 536 30.30 2.47 -27.31
N GLU A 537 31.15 2.19 -26.34
CA GLU A 537 32.07 1.05 -26.33
C GLU A 537 31.99 0.33 -24.99
N GLN A 538 32.47 -0.92 -24.97
CA GLN A 538 32.65 -1.63 -23.71
C GLN A 538 33.73 -0.92 -22.87
N VAL A 539 33.36 -0.47 -21.69
CA VAL A 539 34.23 0.31 -20.80
C VAL A 539 35.01 -0.65 -19.89
N LEU A 540 36.35 -0.47 -19.83
CA LEU A 540 37.18 -1.20 -18.89
C LEU A 540 37.14 -0.55 -17.52
N VAL A 541 36.76 -1.33 -16.53
CA VAL A 541 36.80 -0.95 -15.12
C VAL A 541 37.85 -1.81 -14.42
N ARG A 542 38.92 -1.17 -13.91
CA ARG A 542 40.06 -1.84 -13.26
C ARG A 542 40.11 -1.58 -11.75
#